data_ba945345ace5f4567f3797df2fea8602
#
_entry.id   ba945345ace5f4567f3797df2fea8602
#
_cell.length_a   1.000
_cell.length_b   1.000
_cell.length_c   1.000
_cell.angle_alpha   90.00
_cell.angle_beta   90.00
_cell.angle_gamma   90.00
#
_symmetry.space_group_name_H-M   'P 1'
#
loop_
_entity.id
_entity.type
_entity.pdbx_description
1 polymer ?
#
loop_
_entity_poly.entity_id
_entity_poly.type
_entity_poly.pdbx_seq_one_letter_code
_entity_poly.pdbx_strand_id
1 'polypeptide(L)' 'MLIKIAANSAARRDVLDIARIFRAKAVDVSDHTITLEVISSH' A
#
# COMPACT_ATOMS: atom_id res chain seq x y z
N MET A 1 -6.31 5.46 -8.47
CA MET A 1 -5.88 4.09 -8.83
C MET A 1 -5.76 3.26 -7.57
N LEU A 2 -6.31 2.07 -7.58
CA LEU A 2 -6.19 1.15 -6.46
C LEU A 2 -5.24 0.02 -6.83
N ILE A 3 -4.31 -0.25 -5.94
CA ILE A 3 -3.33 -1.32 -6.14
C ILE A 3 -3.40 -2.27 -4.95
N LYS A 4 -3.64 -3.53 -5.23
CA LYS A 4 -3.67 -4.56 -4.20
C LYS A 4 -2.36 -5.32 -4.23
N ILE A 5 -1.67 -5.32 -3.11
CA ILE A 5 -0.34 -5.92 -3.00
C ILE A 5 -0.39 -7.07 -2.00
N ALA A 6 0.11 -8.23 -2.39
CA ALA A 6 0.26 -9.35 -1.48
C ALA A 6 1.47 -9.07 -0.58
N ALA A 7 1.23 -8.97 0.72
CA ALA A 7 2.27 -8.65 1.67
C ALA A 7 2.01 -9.36 2.99
N ASN A 8 2.94 -10.19 3.42
CA ASN A 8 2.85 -10.81 4.74
C ASN A 8 3.28 -9.80 5.82
N SER A 9 3.26 -10.23 7.07
CA SER A 9 3.58 -9.32 8.17
C SER A 9 5.00 -8.78 8.09
N ALA A 10 5.94 -9.55 7.53
CA ALA A 10 7.33 -9.10 7.38
C ALA A 10 7.47 -8.04 6.30
N ALA A 11 6.71 -8.16 5.21
CA ALA A 11 6.78 -7.22 4.10
C ALA A 11 5.88 -6.00 4.29
N ARG A 12 4.97 -6.06 5.24
CA ARG A 12 3.99 -5.00 5.45
C ARG A 12 4.64 -3.65 5.70
N ARG A 13 5.68 -3.62 6.52
CA ARG A 13 6.38 -2.38 6.83
C ARG A 13 7.01 -1.77 5.59
N ASP A 14 7.65 -2.61 4.77
CA ASP A 14 8.28 -2.14 3.54
C ASP A 14 7.25 -1.56 2.59
N VAL A 15 6.11 -2.23 2.46
CA VAL A 15 5.03 -1.75 1.58
C VAL A 15 4.51 -0.41 2.07
N LEU A 16 4.31 -0.27 3.37
CA LEU A 16 3.81 0.99 3.93
C LEU A 16 4.83 2.11 3.79
N ASP A 17 6.13 1.81 3.91
CA ASP A 17 7.17 2.80 3.70
C ASP A 17 7.18 3.28 2.25
N ILE A 18 7.06 2.35 1.31
CA ILE A 18 7.00 2.70 -0.11
C ILE A 18 5.75 3.54 -0.38
N ALA A 19 4.63 3.17 0.23
CA ALA A 19 3.39 3.93 0.06
C ALA A 19 3.57 5.38 0.50
N ARG A 20 4.29 5.60 1.59
CA ARG A 20 4.55 6.97 2.06
C ARG A 20 5.37 7.76 1.06
N ILE A 21 6.37 7.13 0.44
CA ILE A 21 7.21 7.79 -0.55
C ILE A 21 6.38 8.25 -1.75
N PHE A 22 5.44 7.42 -2.17
CA PHE A 22 4.57 7.74 -3.31
C PHE A 22 3.30 8.47 -2.92
N ARG A 23 3.16 8.80 -1.64
CA ARG A 23 1.95 9.44 -1.11
C ARG A 23 0.69 8.64 -1.35
N ALA A 24 0.84 7.32 -1.35
CA ALA A 24 -0.29 6.42 -1.47
C ALA A 24 -0.96 6.26 -0.11
N LYS A 25 -2.25 5.98 -0.13
CA LYS A 25 -3.01 5.79 1.09
C LYS A 25 -3.40 4.33 1.21
N ALA A 26 -3.17 3.73 2.37
CA ALA A 26 -3.60 2.37 2.64
C ALA A 26 -5.09 2.42 2.97
N VAL A 27 -5.92 1.90 2.07
CA VAL A 27 -7.37 1.93 2.25
C VAL A 27 -7.90 0.61 2.81
N ASP A 28 -7.13 -0.45 2.70
CA ASP A 28 -7.51 -1.74 3.25
C ASP A 28 -6.25 -2.53 3.58
N VAL A 29 -6.20 -3.08 4.77
CA VAL A 29 -5.08 -3.88 5.24
C VAL A 29 -5.62 -5.16 5.83
N SER A 30 -5.17 -6.29 5.31
CA SER A 30 -5.52 -7.59 5.84
C SER A 30 -4.26 -8.36 6.19
N ASP A 31 -4.41 -9.61 6.62
CA ASP A 31 -3.27 -10.41 7.06
C ASP A 31 -2.25 -10.64 5.95
N HIS A 32 -2.71 -10.70 4.71
CA HIS A 32 -1.85 -11.08 3.59
C HIS A 32 -1.84 -10.08 2.45
N THR A 33 -2.66 -9.04 2.52
CA THR A 33 -2.76 -8.08 1.44
C THR A 33 -2.89 -6.67 1.98
N ILE A 34 -2.39 -5.72 1.19
CA ILE A 34 -2.56 -4.29 1.46
C ILE A 34 -3.06 -3.66 0.17
N THR A 35 -4.16 -2.92 0.27
CA THR A 35 -4.69 -2.18 -0.86
C THR A 35 -4.32 -0.71 -0.70
N LEU A 36 -3.64 -0.18 -1.69
CA LEU A 36 -3.19 1.21 -1.69
C LEU A 36 -3.97 2.02 -2.71
N GLU A 37 -4.30 3.23 -2.35
CA GLU A 37 -4.88 4.19 -3.28
C GLU A 37 -3.80 5.20 -3.66
N VAL A 38 -3.51 5.26 -4.94
CA VAL A 38 -2.54 6.21 -5.48
C VAL A 38 -3.30 7.28 -6.23
N ILE A 39 -3.14 8.51 -5.81
CA ILE A 39 -3.77 9.64 -6.48
C ILE A 39 -2.80 10.17 -7.52
N SER A 40 -3.23 10.08 -8.76
CA SER A 40 -2.45 10.60 -9.86
C SER A 40 -2.77 12.08 -10.02
N SER A 41 -1.78 12.92 -9.79
CA SER A 41 -1.97 14.35 -9.95
C SER A 41 -1.02 14.87 -11.02
N HIS A 42 -1.48 15.82 -11.74
CA HIS A 42 -0.69 16.47 -12.80
C HIS A 42 -0.22 17.83 -12.36
#